data_2ba3f071d095fdd04572ac2a33c706df
#
_entry.id   2ba3f071d095fdd04572ac2a33c706df
#
_cell.length_a   1.000
_cell.length_b   1.000
_cell.length_c   1.000
_cell.angle_alpha   90.00
_cell.angle_beta   90.00
_cell.angle_gamma   90.00
#
_symmetry.space_group_name_H-M   'P 1'
#
loop_
_entity.id
_entity.type
_entity.pdbx_description
1 polymer ?
#
loop_
_entity_poly.entity_id
_entity_poly.type
_entity_poly.pdbx_seq_one_letter_code
_entity_poly.pdbx_strand_id
1 'polypeptide(L)'
;MSKPAVLLVGADKGGVGKTTVARTLLDYFGHHRVRSRAFDTEVPRGTLKRFHPDATDVVDINHVPDQMKIFDTVNSTEATVSLIDVRAGLMSPTLRALRNIGFIEAAKKGEITFVVFHILGPSIASLDEIAETASYLGDAKYFMVKNFINHTHFFEWDEATHASYFKRVPAAVEITIPKLVEMATEQVDVASVPFATFIANKKQSGDAASYSFVLRGYVRHWLGNVWGEYDRVGLTDILDANEGSNEAPIARGGKPRPAMKAVEST
;
A
#
# COMPACT_ATOMS: atom_id res chain seq x y z
N MET A 1 -16.98 8.52 13.80
CA MET A 1 -16.76 7.52 12.71
C MET A 1 -15.38 7.78 12.15
N SER A 2 -14.57 6.75 11.94
CA SER A 2 -13.28 6.90 11.30
C SER A 2 -13.45 7.41 9.87
N LYS A 3 -12.58 8.30 9.45
CA LYS A 3 -12.57 8.83 8.08
C LYS A 3 -12.09 7.73 7.13
N PRO A 4 -12.83 7.39 6.06
CA PRO A 4 -12.40 6.34 5.14
C PRO A 4 -11.13 6.75 4.39
N ALA A 5 -10.28 5.78 4.10
CA ALA A 5 -9.09 5.97 3.30
C ALA A 5 -9.16 5.18 1.98
N VAL A 6 -8.73 5.82 0.89
CA VAL A 6 -8.59 5.17 -0.42
C VAL A 6 -7.15 5.30 -0.88
N LEU A 7 -6.54 4.15 -1.15
CA LEU A 7 -5.20 4.06 -1.71
C LEU A 7 -5.28 3.65 -3.17
N LEU A 8 -4.68 4.42 -4.04
CA LEU A 8 -4.53 4.11 -5.45
C LEU A 8 -3.08 3.67 -5.71
N VAL A 9 -2.90 2.45 -6.20
CA VAL A 9 -1.60 1.94 -6.65
C VAL A 9 -1.63 1.89 -8.17
N GLY A 10 -0.84 2.72 -8.83
CA GLY A 10 -0.96 2.87 -10.27
C GLY A 10 0.31 3.33 -10.98
N ALA A 11 0.30 3.16 -12.28
CA ALA A 11 1.18 3.72 -13.29
C ALA A 11 0.59 3.42 -14.66
N ASP A 12 0.79 4.27 -15.63
CA ASP A 12 0.37 3.95 -17.00
C ASP A 12 1.32 2.92 -17.65
N LYS A 13 2.58 2.88 -17.23
CA LYS A 13 3.55 1.88 -17.69
C LYS A 13 3.22 0.46 -17.18
N GLY A 14 3.30 -0.53 -18.09
CA GLY A 14 3.24 -1.95 -17.75
C GLY A 14 4.56 -2.49 -17.17
N GLY A 15 4.48 -3.56 -16.35
CA GLY A 15 5.67 -4.29 -15.86
C GLY A 15 6.48 -3.57 -14.79
N VAL A 16 6.01 -2.45 -14.23
CA VAL A 16 6.72 -1.70 -13.18
C VAL A 16 6.50 -2.24 -11.77
N GLY A 17 5.64 -3.25 -11.60
CA GLY A 17 5.39 -3.93 -10.33
C GLY A 17 4.27 -3.33 -9.48
N LYS A 18 3.25 -2.73 -10.07
CA LYS A 18 2.06 -2.20 -9.38
C LYS A 18 1.46 -3.23 -8.44
N THR A 19 1.09 -4.39 -8.96
CA THR A 19 0.49 -5.48 -8.17
C THR A 19 1.44 -5.99 -7.08
N THR A 20 2.76 -5.97 -7.29
CA THR A 20 3.72 -6.31 -6.24
C THR A 20 3.61 -5.33 -5.07
N VAL A 21 3.53 -4.03 -5.35
CA VAL A 21 3.33 -2.99 -4.32
C VAL A 21 1.97 -3.15 -3.64
N ALA A 22 0.90 -3.37 -4.40
CA ALA A 22 -0.43 -3.62 -3.83
C ALA A 22 -0.45 -4.82 -2.88
N ARG A 23 0.24 -5.93 -3.22
CA ARG A 23 0.41 -7.11 -2.34
C ARG A 23 1.14 -6.78 -1.06
N THR A 24 2.26 -6.03 -1.13
CA THR A 24 3.02 -5.65 0.08
C THR A 24 2.23 -4.73 1.00
N LEU A 25 1.38 -3.86 0.45
CA LEU A 25 0.46 -3.01 1.21
C LEU A 25 -0.63 -3.84 1.91
N LEU A 26 -1.24 -4.81 1.23
CA LEU A 26 -2.24 -5.69 1.87
C LEU A 26 -1.63 -6.53 2.99
N ASP A 27 -0.42 -7.06 2.80
CA ASP A 27 0.31 -7.77 3.86
C ASP A 27 0.66 -6.83 5.03
N TYR A 28 1.03 -5.56 4.76
CA TYR A 28 1.28 -4.54 5.76
C TYR A 28 0.02 -4.22 6.58
N PHE A 29 -1.12 -4.03 5.91
CA PHE A 29 -2.40 -3.81 6.58
C PHE A 29 -2.79 -4.99 7.46
N GLY A 30 -2.62 -6.23 6.96
CA GLY A 30 -2.86 -7.43 7.76
C GLY A 30 -1.97 -7.50 9.00
N HIS A 31 -0.69 -7.12 8.88
CA HIS A 31 0.26 -7.06 10.00
C HIS A 31 -0.18 -6.05 11.07
N HIS A 32 -0.60 -4.87 10.66
CA HIS A 32 -1.05 -3.80 11.55
C HIS A 32 -2.52 -3.91 11.96
N ARG A 33 -3.22 -4.98 11.54
CA ARG A 33 -4.65 -5.21 11.82
C ARG A 33 -5.57 -4.12 11.26
N VAL A 34 -5.13 -3.45 10.22
CA VAL A 34 -5.96 -2.48 9.49
C VAL A 34 -6.95 -3.23 8.62
N ARG A 35 -8.24 -3.00 8.83
CA ARG A 35 -9.30 -3.60 8.00
C ARG A 35 -9.25 -3.02 6.60
N SER A 36 -8.87 -3.82 5.64
CA SER A 36 -8.69 -3.41 4.26
C SER A 36 -9.47 -4.26 3.28
N ARG A 37 -9.85 -3.65 2.17
CA ARG A 37 -10.45 -4.28 1.00
C ARG A 37 -9.69 -3.82 -0.23
N ALA A 38 -9.57 -4.69 -1.23
CA ALA A 38 -8.86 -4.37 -2.46
C ALA A 38 -9.76 -4.52 -3.70
N PHE A 39 -9.47 -3.71 -4.69
CA PHE A 39 -10.09 -3.73 -6.01
C PHE A 39 -9.01 -3.85 -7.07
N ASP A 40 -9.08 -4.93 -7.85
CA ASP A 40 -8.15 -5.22 -8.94
C ASP A 40 -8.80 -4.85 -10.27
N THR A 41 -8.23 -3.87 -10.97
CA THR A 41 -8.80 -3.41 -12.24
C THR A 41 -8.30 -4.20 -13.46
N GLU A 42 -7.55 -5.29 -13.25
CA GLU A 42 -7.07 -6.15 -14.34
C GLU A 42 -8.12 -7.19 -14.75
N VAL A 43 -9.18 -6.72 -15.36
CA VAL A 43 -10.25 -7.58 -15.89
C VAL A 43 -9.77 -8.33 -17.14
N PRO A 44 -10.09 -9.64 -17.31
CA PRO A 44 -10.80 -10.53 -16.39
C PRO A 44 -9.87 -11.30 -15.44
N ARG A 45 -8.55 -11.12 -15.52
CA ARG A 45 -7.56 -11.98 -14.86
C ARG A 45 -7.53 -11.83 -13.35
N GLY A 46 -7.47 -10.58 -12.84
CA GLY A 46 -7.39 -10.32 -11.42
C GLY A 46 -6.07 -10.83 -10.81
N THR A 47 -4.94 -10.25 -11.22
CA THR A 47 -3.61 -10.69 -10.76
C THR A 47 -3.46 -10.52 -9.25
N LEU A 48 -3.94 -9.39 -8.65
CA LEU A 48 -3.94 -9.20 -7.22
C LEU A 48 -4.85 -10.20 -6.51
N LYS A 49 -6.04 -10.46 -7.09
CA LYS A 49 -7.00 -11.43 -6.55
C LYS A 49 -6.42 -12.83 -6.44
N ARG A 50 -5.54 -13.23 -7.34
CA ARG A 50 -4.87 -14.55 -7.27
C ARG A 50 -4.11 -14.74 -5.95
N PHE A 51 -3.50 -13.69 -5.42
CA PHE A 51 -2.70 -13.74 -4.19
C PHE A 51 -3.51 -13.44 -2.93
N HIS A 52 -4.52 -12.58 -3.03
CA HIS A 52 -5.37 -12.15 -1.91
C HIS A 52 -6.86 -12.35 -2.27
N PRO A 53 -7.32 -13.60 -2.47
CA PRO A 53 -8.66 -13.88 -3.00
C PRO A 53 -9.79 -13.39 -2.10
N ASP A 54 -9.60 -13.44 -0.78
CA ASP A 54 -10.63 -13.10 0.20
C ASP A 54 -10.76 -11.57 0.40
N ALA A 55 -9.70 -10.82 0.14
CA ALA A 55 -9.66 -9.36 0.32
C ALA A 55 -9.90 -8.59 -0.97
N THR A 56 -9.92 -9.25 -2.15
CA THR A 56 -9.86 -8.58 -3.44
C THR A 56 -11.06 -8.90 -4.32
N ASP A 57 -11.69 -7.86 -4.89
CA ASP A 57 -12.66 -7.97 -5.97
C ASP A 57 -12.07 -7.51 -7.29
N VAL A 58 -12.38 -8.22 -8.38
CA VAL A 58 -12.04 -7.77 -9.73
C VAL A 58 -13.13 -6.83 -10.24
N VAL A 59 -12.75 -5.65 -10.74
CA VAL A 59 -13.67 -4.58 -11.14
C VAL A 59 -13.22 -3.91 -12.43
N ASP A 60 -14.17 -3.45 -13.23
CA ASP A 60 -13.90 -2.58 -14.37
C ASP A 60 -14.18 -1.11 -13.98
N ILE A 61 -13.12 -0.32 -13.86
CA ILE A 61 -13.23 1.09 -13.46
C ILE A 61 -14.02 1.96 -14.46
N ASN A 62 -14.23 1.48 -15.68
CA ASN A 62 -15.05 2.17 -16.69
C ASN A 62 -16.53 1.80 -16.59
N HIS A 63 -16.89 0.83 -15.76
CA HIS A 63 -18.26 0.35 -15.60
C HIS A 63 -18.91 0.98 -14.36
N VAL A 64 -19.99 1.73 -14.54
CA VAL A 64 -20.63 2.48 -13.44
C VAL A 64 -21.03 1.61 -12.25
N PRO A 65 -21.62 0.42 -12.39
CA PRO A 65 -21.88 -0.48 -11.27
C PRO A 65 -20.63 -0.86 -10.48
N ASP A 66 -19.48 -1.02 -11.12
CA ASP A 66 -18.22 -1.33 -10.44
C ASP A 66 -17.65 -0.08 -9.76
N GLN A 67 -17.80 1.11 -10.35
CA GLN A 67 -17.50 2.36 -9.66
C GLN A 67 -18.34 2.50 -8.38
N MET A 68 -19.64 2.22 -8.43
CA MET A 68 -20.51 2.21 -7.23
C MET A 68 -20.00 1.20 -6.21
N LYS A 69 -19.64 -0.01 -6.62
CA LYS A 69 -19.08 -1.04 -5.75
C LYS A 69 -17.82 -0.57 -5.02
N ILE A 70 -16.94 0.19 -5.71
CA ILE A 70 -15.72 0.74 -5.10
C ILE A 70 -16.07 1.87 -4.13
N PHE A 71 -16.84 2.86 -4.57
CA PHE A 71 -16.96 4.15 -3.88
C PHE A 71 -18.10 4.18 -2.85
N ASP A 72 -19.20 3.46 -3.06
CA ASP A 72 -20.27 3.36 -2.08
C ASP A 72 -19.84 2.53 -0.85
N THR A 73 -18.86 1.63 -1.02
CA THR A 73 -18.29 0.85 0.10
C THR A 73 -17.25 1.63 0.91
N VAL A 74 -16.74 2.75 0.42
CA VAL A 74 -15.81 3.62 1.17
C VAL A 74 -16.45 4.08 2.49
N ASN A 75 -17.77 4.28 2.52
CA ASN A 75 -18.50 4.67 3.71
C ASN A 75 -19.04 3.48 4.54
N SER A 76 -18.70 2.23 4.14
CA SER A 76 -19.13 1.06 4.88
C SER A 76 -18.29 0.86 6.15
N THR A 77 -18.88 0.24 7.18
CA THR A 77 -18.15 -0.09 8.43
C THR A 77 -17.25 -1.32 8.27
N GLU A 78 -17.26 -1.98 7.11
CA GLU A 78 -16.56 -3.24 6.89
C GLU A 78 -15.04 -3.06 6.68
N ALA A 79 -14.63 -1.97 6.04
CA ALA A 79 -13.22 -1.67 5.81
C ALA A 79 -12.92 -0.19 6.09
N THR A 80 -11.77 0.07 6.72
CA THR A 80 -11.25 1.43 6.93
C THR A 80 -10.42 1.90 5.76
N VAL A 81 -9.86 0.96 4.98
CA VAL A 81 -8.99 1.21 3.84
C VAL A 81 -9.48 0.46 2.61
N SER A 82 -9.68 1.17 1.52
CA SER A 82 -9.93 0.62 0.19
C SER A 82 -8.69 0.80 -0.69
N LEU A 83 -8.09 -0.30 -1.15
CA LEU A 83 -6.93 -0.28 -2.04
C LEU A 83 -7.39 -0.56 -3.47
N ILE A 84 -6.96 0.24 -4.43
CA ILE A 84 -7.25 0.06 -5.86
C ILE A 84 -5.94 -0.23 -6.59
N ASP A 85 -5.76 -1.46 -7.10
CA ASP A 85 -4.64 -1.84 -7.97
C ASP A 85 -5.00 -1.52 -9.42
N VAL A 86 -4.39 -0.48 -9.97
CA VAL A 86 -4.75 0.05 -11.28
C VAL A 86 -3.96 -0.65 -12.38
N ARG A 87 -4.67 -1.24 -13.33
CA ARG A 87 -4.08 -1.82 -14.54
C ARG A 87 -3.26 -0.80 -15.32
N ALA A 88 -2.22 -1.27 -16.02
CA ALA A 88 -1.41 -0.46 -16.92
C ALA A 88 -2.28 0.30 -17.95
N GLY A 89 -1.98 1.58 -18.19
CA GLY A 89 -2.71 2.45 -19.09
C GLY A 89 -4.02 3.00 -18.54
N LEU A 90 -4.36 2.69 -17.28
CA LEU A 90 -5.61 3.16 -16.67
C LEU A 90 -5.41 4.17 -15.52
N MET A 91 -4.17 4.57 -15.21
CA MET A 91 -3.91 5.53 -14.12
C MET A 91 -4.59 6.88 -14.39
N SER A 92 -4.26 7.52 -15.51
CA SER A 92 -4.84 8.81 -15.90
C SER A 92 -6.36 8.74 -16.15
N PRO A 93 -6.93 7.69 -16.83
CA PRO A 93 -8.38 7.50 -16.89
C PRO A 93 -9.05 7.37 -15.52
N THR A 94 -8.45 6.61 -14.59
CA THR A 94 -8.99 6.42 -13.23
C THR A 94 -9.02 7.76 -12.48
N LEU A 95 -7.94 8.53 -12.49
CA LEU A 95 -7.89 9.85 -11.85
C LEU A 95 -8.91 10.83 -12.43
N ARG A 96 -9.13 10.80 -13.74
CA ARG A 96 -10.20 11.58 -14.38
C ARG A 96 -11.59 11.15 -13.92
N ALA A 97 -11.85 9.84 -13.83
CA ALA A 97 -13.11 9.33 -13.31
C ALA A 97 -13.35 9.78 -11.88
N LEU A 98 -12.35 9.65 -11.00
CA LEU A 98 -12.40 10.12 -9.60
C LEU A 98 -12.72 11.61 -9.49
N ARG A 99 -12.12 12.43 -10.36
CA ARG A 99 -12.43 13.87 -10.40
C ARG A 99 -13.86 14.13 -10.84
N ASN A 100 -14.34 13.43 -11.88
CA ASN A 100 -15.66 13.64 -12.45
C ASN A 100 -16.80 13.29 -11.49
N ILE A 101 -16.60 12.30 -10.60
CA ILE A 101 -17.58 11.93 -9.57
C ILE A 101 -17.46 12.77 -8.28
N GLY A 102 -16.58 13.78 -8.26
CA GLY A 102 -16.40 14.65 -7.08
C GLY A 102 -15.54 14.06 -5.96
N PHE A 103 -14.92 12.90 -6.18
CA PHE A 103 -14.09 12.21 -5.18
C PHE A 103 -12.88 13.06 -4.74
N ILE A 104 -12.20 13.69 -5.71
CA ILE A 104 -11.04 14.55 -5.42
C ILE A 104 -11.46 15.77 -4.55
N GLU A 105 -12.64 16.33 -4.80
CA GLU A 105 -13.16 17.43 -4.00
C GLU A 105 -13.55 16.98 -2.58
N ALA A 106 -14.12 15.79 -2.41
CA ALA A 106 -14.37 15.20 -1.09
C ALA A 106 -13.07 14.99 -0.31
N ALA A 107 -12.00 14.54 -0.98
CA ALA A 107 -10.68 14.41 -0.38
C ALA A 107 -10.11 15.77 0.07
N LYS A 108 -10.21 16.82 -0.75
CA LYS A 108 -9.80 18.19 -0.39
C LYS A 108 -10.56 18.75 0.80
N LYS A 109 -11.84 18.44 0.93
CA LYS A 109 -12.66 18.82 2.10
C LYS A 109 -12.33 18.02 3.35
N GLY A 110 -11.46 17.03 3.23
CA GLY A 110 -11.08 16.18 4.35
C GLY A 110 -12.13 15.12 4.72
N GLU A 111 -13.09 14.84 3.86
CA GLU A 111 -14.11 13.80 4.05
C GLU A 111 -13.54 12.39 3.84
N ILE A 112 -12.52 12.29 2.99
CA ILE A 112 -11.84 11.04 2.62
C ILE A 112 -10.33 11.27 2.68
N THR A 113 -9.56 10.30 3.19
CA THR A 113 -8.11 10.28 3.03
C THR A 113 -7.77 9.66 1.68
N PHE A 114 -7.16 10.42 0.79
CA PHE A 114 -6.72 9.94 -0.51
C PHE A 114 -5.20 9.84 -0.57
N VAL A 115 -4.71 8.66 -0.92
CA VAL A 115 -3.28 8.35 -1.00
C VAL A 115 -2.98 7.73 -2.35
N VAL A 116 -1.93 8.18 -3.02
CA VAL A 116 -1.51 7.63 -4.30
C VAL A 116 -0.09 7.10 -4.21
N PHE A 117 0.07 5.83 -4.56
CA PHE A 117 1.34 5.17 -4.80
C PHE A 117 1.55 5.11 -6.32
N HIS A 118 2.31 6.05 -6.85
CA HIS A 118 2.68 6.09 -8.25
C HIS A 118 3.96 5.31 -8.48
N ILE A 119 3.86 4.17 -9.16
CA ILE A 119 5.00 3.28 -9.37
C ILE A 119 5.77 3.74 -10.60
N LEU A 120 7.02 4.14 -10.39
CA LEU A 120 7.86 4.68 -11.45
C LEU A 120 8.51 3.57 -12.26
N GLY A 121 8.54 3.75 -13.57
CA GLY A 121 9.34 2.93 -14.49
C GLY A 121 10.68 3.56 -14.80
N PRO A 122 11.63 2.79 -15.37
CA PRO A 122 12.99 3.26 -15.66
C PRO A 122 13.09 3.99 -17.02
N SER A 123 12.12 4.84 -17.35
CA SER A 123 12.10 5.57 -18.62
C SER A 123 11.58 6.99 -18.44
N ILE A 124 12.03 7.90 -19.30
CA ILE A 124 11.56 9.29 -19.30
C ILE A 124 10.04 9.38 -19.43
N ALA A 125 9.44 8.56 -20.30
CA ALA A 125 7.97 8.53 -20.45
C ALA A 125 7.25 8.20 -19.13
N SER A 126 7.83 7.36 -18.29
CA SER A 126 7.26 7.08 -16.96
C SER A 126 7.43 8.25 -15.99
N LEU A 127 8.49 9.03 -16.14
CA LEU A 127 8.71 10.23 -15.33
C LEU A 127 7.79 11.37 -15.76
N ASP A 128 7.45 11.48 -17.06
CA ASP A 128 6.49 12.47 -17.57
C ASP A 128 5.10 12.32 -16.94
N GLU A 129 4.71 11.10 -16.59
CA GLU A 129 3.45 10.79 -15.88
C GLU A 129 3.35 11.47 -14.49
N ILE A 130 4.49 11.82 -13.85
CA ILE A 130 4.52 12.44 -12.51
C ILE A 130 3.75 13.74 -12.50
N ALA A 131 4.04 14.63 -13.46
CA ALA A 131 3.40 15.94 -13.52
C ALA A 131 1.91 15.84 -13.87
N GLU A 132 1.55 14.93 -14.78
CA GLU A 132 0.15 14.68 -15.13
C GLU A 132 -0.61 14.16 -13.92
N THR A 133 -0.11 13.10 -13.25
CA THR A 133 -0.70 12.54 -12.05
C THR A 133 -0.89 13.60 -10.98
N ALA A 134 0.17 14.36 -10.65
CA ALA A 134 0.14 15.40 -9.64
C ALA A 134 -0.94 16.47 -9.91
N SER A 135 -1.23 16.77 -11.18
CA SER A 135 -2.25 17.75 -11.57
C SER A 135 -3.68 17.38 -11.15
N TYR A 136 -3.94 16.10 -10.91
CA TYR A 136 -5.24 15.60 -10.46
C TYR A 136 -5.39 15.57 -8.93
N LEU A 137 -4.29 15.52 -8.17
CA LEU A 137 -4.32 15.02 -6.79
C LEU A 137 -4.68 16.10 -5.75
N GLY A 138 -4.43 17.38 -6.03
CA GLY A 138 -4.64 18.43 -5.04
C GLY A 138 -3.85 18.16 -3.76
N ASP A 139 -4.56 18.02 -2.62
CA ASP A 139 -3.96 17.77 -1.29
C ASP A 139 -3.78 16.28 -0.96
N ALA A 140 -3.94 15.37 -1.91
CA ALA A 140 -3.73 13.94 -1.70
C ALA A 140 -2.28 13.66 -1.28
N LYS A 141 -2.09 12.65 -0.43
CA LYS A 141 -0.75 12.14 -0.14
C LYS A 141 -0.21 11.41 -1.37
N TYR A 142 0.92 11.88 -1.88
CA TYR A 142 1.49 11.38 -3.12
C TYR A 142 2.86 10.76 -2.87
N PHE A 143 2.95 9.45 -3.10
CA PHE A 143 4.17 8.67 -2.99
C PHE A 143 4.68 8.29 -4.38
N MET A 144 5.90 8.71 -4.70
CA MET A 144 6.65 8.27 -5.87
C MET A 144 7.43 7.01 -5.50
N VAL A 145 7.04 5.87 -6.06
CA VAL A 145 7.61 4.57 -5.70
C VAL A 145 8.67 4.16 -6.72
N LYS A 146 9.93 4.18 -6.30
CA LYS A 146 11.07 3.60 -7.01
C LYS A 146 11.11 2.11 -6.74
N ASN A 147 10.51 1.32 -7.64
CA ASN A 147 10.50 -0.13 -7.51
C ASN A 147 11.65 -0.75 -8.33
N PHE A 148 12.64 -1.29 -7.63
CA PHE A 148 13.83 -1.90 -8.22
C PHE A 148 13.60 -3.33 -8.73
N ILE A 149 12.39 -3.64 -9.18
CA ILE A 149 12.10 -4.90 -9.89
C ILE A 149 13.01 -5.05 -11.13
N ASN A 150 13.37 -3.93 -11.75
CA ASN A 150 14.33 -3.84 -12.83
C ASN A 150 15.63 -3.19 -12.34
N HIS A 151 16.75 -3.53 -13.01
CA HIS A 151 18.01 -2.82 -12.79
C HIS A 151 17.91 -1.41 -13.38
N THR A 152 17.92 -0.41 -12.53
CA THR A 152 17.83 1.00 -12.92
C THR A 152 18.40 1.87 -11.83
N HIS A 153 18.77 3.11 -12.18
CA HIS A 153 19.22 4.14 -11.22
C HIS A 153 18.22 5.29 -11.12
N PHE A 154 17.04 5.19 -11.72
CA PHE A 154 16.02 6.25 -11.75
C PHE A 154 16.59 7.65 -12.04
N PHE A 155 17.59 7.72 -12.94
CA PHE A 155 18.30 8.95 -13.35
C PHE A 155 19.05 9.68 -12.22
N GLU A 156 19.32 9.06 -11.09
CA GLU A 156 20.08 9.67 -9.98
C GLU A 156 21.51 10.07 -10.36
N TRP A 157 22.06 9.46 -11.42
CA TRP A 157 23.38 9.79 -11.98
C TRP A 157 23.38 11.10 -12.81
N ASP A 158 22.21 11.61 -13.22
CA ASP A 158 22.03 12.87 -13.91
C ASP A 158 21.17 13.81 -13.05
N GLU A 159 21.84 14.68 -12.29
CA GLU A 159 21.19 15.57 -11.33
C GLU A 159 20.17 16.51 -12.00
N ALA A 160 20.42 16.95 -13.22
CA ALA A 160 19.51 17.86 -13.94
C ALA A 160 18.21 17.14 -14.30
N THR A 161 18.30 15.93 -14.86
CA THR A 161 17.12 15.10 -15.18
C THR A 161 16.38 14.70 -13.90
N HIS A 162 17.09 14.19 -12.89
CA HIS A 162 16.48 13.83 -11.61
C HIS A 162 15.73 15.02 -10.98
N ALA A 163 16.35 16.18 -10.90
CA ALA A 163 15.71 17.39 -10.36
C ALA A 163 14.49 17.84 -11.18
N SER A 164 14.53 17.73 -12.51
CA SER A 164 13.45 18.17 -13.39
C SER A 164 12.16 17.36 -13.20
N TYR A 165 12.24 16.11 -12.76
CA TYR A 165 11.10 15.23 -12.52
C TYR A 165 10.75 15.08 -11.05
N PHE A 166 11.71 14.67 -10.22
CA PHE A 166 11.46 14.32 -8.82
C PHE A 166 11.26 15.55 -7.92
N LYS A 167 11.89 16.69 -8.23
CA LYS A 167 11.69 17.95 -7.49
C LYS A 167 10.52 18.80 -7.99
N ARG A 168 9.88 18.39 -9.09
CA ARG A 168 8.75 19.14 -9.68
C ARG A 168 7.50 19.16 -8.80
N VAL A 169 7.32 18.12 -7.98
CA VAL A 169 6.19 17.98 -7.06
C VAL A 169 6.69 17.99 -5.62
N PRO A 170 6.82 19.18 -4.99
CA PRO A 170 7.44 19.33 -3.67
C PRO A 170 6.76 18.54 -2.56
N ALA A 171 5.46 18.25 -2.70
CA ALA A 171 4.68 17.48 -1.72
C ALA A 171 4.80 15.96 -1.91
N ALA A 172 5.46 15.50 -2.97
CA ALA A 172 5.66 14.09 -3.21
C ALA A 172 6.76 13.55 -2.30
N VAL A 173 6.55 12.34 -1.79
CA VAL A 173 7.52 11.61 -0.97
C VAL A 173 7.99 10.38 -1.72
N GLU A 174 9.30 10.18 -1.80
CA GLU A 174 9.87 9.00 -2.45
C GLU A 174 9.82 7.79 -1.51
N ILE A 175 9.45 6.64 -2.07
CA ILE A 175 9.49 5.32 -1.43
C ILE A 175 10.37 4.41 -2.29
N THR A 176 11.27 3.67 -1.64
CA THR A 176 12.15 2.71 -2.32
C THR A 176 11.74 1.28 -2.00
N ILE A 177 11.46 0.50 -3.05
CA ILE A 177 11.20 -0.94 -2.90
C ILE A 177 12.38 -1.70 -3.51
N PRO A 178 13.20 -2.38 -2.69
CA PRO A 178 14.37 -3.10 -3.17
C PRO A 178 13.97 -4.32 -4.02
N LYS A 179 14.90 -4.81 -4.84
CA LYS A 179 14.69 -6.04 -5.62
C LYS A 179 14.64 -7.24 -4.69
N LEU A 180 13.61 -8.05 -4.81
CA LEU A 180 13.58 -9.40 -4.22
C LEU A 180 14.44 -10.34 -5.08
N VAL A 181 15.14 -11.28 -4.45
CA VAL A 181 15.90 -12.32 -5.12
C VAL A 181 15.00 -13.09 -6.10
N GLU A 182 15.44 -13.26 -7.34
CA GLU A 182 14.63 -13.79 -8.45
C GLU A 182 13.97 -15.13 -8.11
N MET A 183 14.75 -16.09 -7.61
CA MET A 183 14.25 -17.41 -7.22
C MET A 183 13.17 -17.34 -6.14
N ALA A 184 13.26 -16.37 -5.20
CA ALA A 184 12.23 -16.15 -4.19
C ALA A 184 10.97 -15.54 -4.81
N THR A 185 11.13 -14.61 -5.76
CA THR A 185 10.01 -14.02 -6.51
C THR A 185 9.24 -15.11 -7.27
N GLU A 186 9.93 -15.96 -8.02
CA GLU A 186 9.35 -17.06 -8.78
C GLU A 186 8.62 -18.06 -7.86
N GLN A 187 9.23 -18.43 -6.72
CA GLN A 187 8.61 -19.38 -5.81
C GLN A 187 7.34 -18.83 -5.15
N VAL A 188 7.33 -17.55 -4.79
CA VAL A 188 6.11 -16.89 -4.27
C VAL A 188 5.05 -16.78 -5.37
N ASP A 189 5.43 -16.52 -6.60
CA ASP A 189 4.50 -16.45 -7.72
C ASP A 189 3.84 -17.81 -7.99
N VAL A 190 4.62 -18.89 -8.03
CA VAL A 190 4.12 -20.26 -8.17
C VAL A 190 3.21 -20.64 -6.98
N ALA A 191 3.60 -20.27 -5.76
CA ALA A 191 2.81 -20.55 -4.56
C ALA A 191 1.44 -19.85 -4.56
N SER A 192 1.32 -18.72 -5.28
CA SER A 192 0.09 -17.93 -5.40
C SER A 192 -0.54 -17.57 -4.04
N VAL A 193 0.29 -17.16 -3.08
CA VAL A 193 -0.12 -16.77 -1.72
C VAL A 193 0.41 -15.37 -1.36
N PRO A 194 -0.17 -14.69 -0.35
CA PRO A 194 0.42 -13.50 0.24
C PRO A 194 1.87 -13.74 0.68
N PHE A 195 2.72 -12.69 0.66
CA PHE A 195 4.10 -12.82 1.12
C PHE A 195 4.17 -13.26 2.58
N ALA A 196 3.31 -12.74 3.46
CA ALA A 196 3.23 -13.14 4.85
C ALA A 196 2.86 -14.63 5.01
N THR A 197 1.95 -15.14 4.20
CA THR A 197 1.54 -16.54 4.17
C THR A 197 2.68 -17.45 3.70
N PHE A 198 3.43 -17.02 2.68
CA PHE A 198 4.63 -17.72 2.21
C PHE A 198 5.70 -17.80 3.31
N ILE A 199 5.98 -16.67 3.99
CA ILE A 199 6.92 -16.62 5.11
C ILE A 199 6.50 -17.57 6.24
N ALA A 200 5.19 -17.66 6.54
CA ALA A 200 4.62 -18.54 7.53
C ALA A 200 4.63 -20.04 7.14
N ASN A 201 5.12 -20.36 5.93
CA ASN A 201 5.14 -21.71 5.37
C ASN A 201 3.75 -22.36 5.27
N LYS A 202 2.77 -21.59 4.79
CA LYS A 202 1.39 -22.02 4.63
C LYS A 202 0.94 -21.94 3.18
N LYS A 203 0.01 -22.81 2.80
CA LYS A 203 -0.74 -22.74 1.55
C LYS A 203 -1.89 -21.74 1.66
N GLN A 204 -2.54 -21.43 0.55
CA GLN A 204 -3.74 -20.58 0.52
C GLN A 204 -4.88 -21.17 1.37
N SER A 205 -4.98 -22.50 1.47
CA SER A 205 -5.93 -23.20 2.35
C SER A 205 -5.66 -23.04 3.85
N GLY A 206 -4.48 -22.48 4.23
CA GLY A 206 -4.02 -22.42 5.62
C GLY A 206 -3.21 -23.64 6.07
N ASP A 207 -3.18 -24.72 5.29
CA ASP A 207 -2.39 -25.92 5.57
C ASP A 207 -0.89 -25.64 5.53
N ALA A 208 -0.10 -26.52 6.16
CA ALA A 208 1.35 -26.47 6.08
C ALA A 208 1.83 -26.64 4.63
N ALA A 209 2.81 -25.83 4.23
CA ALA A 209 3.50 -25.94 2.96
C ALA A 209 4.91 -26.52 3.16
N SER A 210 5.65 -26.67 2.05
CA SER A 210 7.04 -27.12 2.06
C SER A 210 7.92 -26.14 1.29
N TYR A 211 7.75 -24.84 1.58
CA TYR A 211 8.56 -23.81 0.94
C TYR A 211 9.98 -23.79 1.51
N SER A 212 10.96 -23.47 0.67
CA SER A 212 12.36 -23.38 1.08
C SER A 212 12.54 -22.45 2.29
N PHE A 213 13.22 -22.94 3.33
CA PHE A 213 13.56 -22.13 4.51
C PHE A 213 14.39 -20.89 4.11
N VAL A 214 15.35 -21.06 3.20
CA VAL A 214 16.24 -19.99 2.73
C VAL A 214 15.42 -18.92 1.98
N LEU A 215 14.55 -19.34 1.04
CA LEU A 215 13.77 -18.40 0.26
C LEU A 215 12.74 -17.65 1.11
N ARG A 216 12.13 -18.32 2.10
CA ARG A 216 11.28 -17.65 3.10
C ARG A 216 12.06 -16.61 3.92
N GLY A 217 13.34 -16.88 4.19
CA GLY A 217 14.24 -15.93 4.84
C GLY A 217 14.47 -14.67 3.99
N TYR A 218 14.75 -14.85 2.70
CA TYR A 218 14.90 -13.72 1.76
C TYR A 218 13.61 -12.89 1.65
N VAL A 219 12.46 -13.54 1.52
CA VAL A 219 11.15 -12.84 1.46
C VAL A 219 10.89 -12.06 2.75
N ARG A 220 11.16 -12.64 3.92
CA ARG A 220 10.98 -11.96 5.22
C ARG A 220 11.86 -10.71 5.33
N HIS A 221 13.14 -10.83 4.98
CA HIS A 221 14.07 -9.71 5.03
C HIS A 221 13.64 -8.60 4.07
N TRP A 222 13.32 -8.96 2.83
CA TRP A 222 12.87 -8.03 1.81
C TRP A 222 11.57 -7.32 2.21
N LEU A 223 10.57 -8.08 2.67
CA LEU A 223 9.27 -7.52 3.09
C LEU A 223 9.43 -6.58 4.29
N GLY A 224 10.33 -6.92 5.23
CA GLY A 224 10.67 -6.05 6.35
C GLY A 224 11.27 -4.71 5.91
N ASN A 225 12.13 -4.71 4.88
CA ASN A 225 12.68 -3.48 4.31
C ASN A 225 11.59 -2.64 3.63
N VAL A 226 10.67 -3.27 2.88
CA VAL A 226 9.53 -2.59 2.25
C VAL A 226 8.61 -1.97 3.31
N TRP A 227 8.29 -2.70 4.37
CA TRP A 227 7.47 -2.18 5.46
C TRP A 227 8.17 -1.06 6.23
N GLY A 228 9.50 -1.14 6.39
CA GLY A 228 10.29 -0.05 6.96
C GLY A 228 10.17 1.27 6.18
N GLU A 229 10.02 1.20 4.84
CA GLU A 229 9.72 2.38 4.02
C GLU A 229 8.30 2.92 4.27
N TYR A 230 7.31 2.05 4.47
CA TYR A 230 5.95 2.47 4.82
C TYR A 230 5.89 3.11 6.22
N ASP A 231 6.64 2.56 7.19
CA ASP A 231 6.77 3.13 8.53
C ASP A 231 7.50 4.48 8.49
N ARG A 232 8.56 4.60 7.69
CA ARG A 232 9.31 5.86 7.52
C ARG A 232 8.45 7.01 7.03
N VAL A 233 7.48 6.74 6.17
CA VAL A 233 6.55 7.77 5.67
C VAL A 233 5.31 7.93 6.55
N GLY A 234 5.22 7.22 7.67
CA GLY A 234 4.11 7.29 8.60
C GLY A 234 2.78 6.81 7.99
N LEU A 235 2.81 5.71 7.22
CA LEU A 235 1.62 5.26 6.50
C LEU A 235 0.46 4.92 7.47
N THR A 236 0.73 4.25 8.58
CA THR A 236 -0.27 3.99 9.63
C THR A 236 -0.86 5.29 10.17
N ASP A 237 -0.03 6.28 10.50
CA ASP A 237 -0.50 7.56 11.04
C ASP A 237 -1.39 8.31 10.04
N ILE A 238 -1.06 8.24 8.74
CA ILE A 238 -1.88 8.80 7.66
C ILE A 238 -3.26 8.14 7.62
N LEU A 239 -3.33 6.83 7.92
CA LEU A 239 -4.56 6.06 7.93
C LEU A 239 -5.30 6.17 9.27
N ASP A 240 -4.56 6.19 10.41
CA ASP A 240 -5.08 6.26 11.79
C ASP A 240 -5.45 7.68 12.20
N ALA A 241 -4.98 8.71 11.52
CA ALA A 241 -5.53 10.06 11.64
C ALA A 241 -7.06 10.06 11.44
N ASN A 242 -7.61 8.90 11.10
CA ASN A 242 -9.01 8.58 10.98
C ASN A 242 -9.64 7.91 12.21
N GLU A 243 -8.87 7.33 13.12
CA GLU A 243 -9.40 6.81 14.40
C GLU A 243 -9.45 7.89 15.50
N GLY A 244 -9.27 9.17 15.11
CA GLY A 244 -9.08 10.32 15.93
C GLY A 244 -10.06 10.51 17.08
N SER A 245 -9.49 10.60 18.26
CA SER A 245 -9.97 11.37 19.43
C SER A 245 -11.23 10.88 20.15
N ASN A 246 -11.33 9.62 20.53
CA ASN A 246 -12.25 9.22 21.61
C ASN A 246 -11.80 7.98 22.40
N GLU A 247 -10.55 7.91 22.79
CA GLU A 247 -10.17 7.17 24.00
C GLU A 247 -9.20 8.03 24.82
N ALA A 248 -9.73 8.59 25.89
CA ALA A 248 -8.92 9.17 26.96
C ALA A 248 -7.93 8.10 27.45
N PRO A 249 -6.67 8.44 27.76
CA PRO A 249 -5.68 7.47 28.21
C PRO A 249 -6.23 6.80 29.46
N ILE A 250 -6.45 5.48 29.40
CA ILE A 250 -6.74 4.67 30.57
C ILE A 250 -5.53 4.78 31.48
N ALA A 251 -5.68 5.55 32.57
CA ALA A 251 -4.69 5.69 33.60
C ALA A 251 -4.36 4.29 34.13
N ARG A 252 -3.15 3.82 33.83
CA ARG A 252 -2.62 2.60 34.46
C ARG A 252 -2.51 2.84 35.94
N GLY A 253 -3.52 2.44 36.67
CA GLY A 253 -3.52 2.41 38.13
C GLY A 253 -2.40 1.48 38.61
N GLY A 254 -1.28 2.05 38.96
CA GLY A 254 -0.21 1.37 39.67
C GLY A 254 -0.71 0.98 41.06
N LYS A 255 -0.88 -0.32 41.31
CA LYS A 255 -1.04 -0.81 42.69
C LYS A 255 0.23 -0.50 43.48
N PRO A 256 0.14 0.10 44.68
CA PRO A 256 1.30 0.29 45.53
C PRO A 256 1.85 -1.06 46.00
N ARG A 257 3.17 -1.25 45.88
CA ARG A 257 3.90 -2.35 46.47
C ARG A 257 3.77 -2.29 47.99
N PRO A 258 3.51 -3.41 48.68
CA PRO A 258 3.58 -3.43 50.15
C PRO A 258 5.03 -3.28 50.62
N ALA A 259 5.20 -2.44 51.61
CA ALA A 259 6.49 -2.20 52.26
C ALA A 259 7.02 -3.45 52.95
N MET A 260 8.29 -3.84 52.67
CA MET A 260 9.00 -4.86 53.38
C MET A 260 9.28 -4.39 54.82
N LYS A 261 8.75 -5.12 55.80
CA LYS A 261 9.14 -4.95 57.20
C LYS A 261 10.59 -5.41 57.37
N ALA A 262 11.41 -4.54 57.97
CA ALA A 262 12.72 -4.92 58.46
C ALA A 262 12.61 -5.94 59.56
N VAL A 263 13.41 -6.99 59.47
CA VAL A 263 13.61 -7.98 60.55
C VAL A 263 14.81 -7.47 61.38
N GLU A 264 14.53 -7.07 62.63
CA GLU A 264 15.55 -6.81 63.62
C GLU A 264 16.12 -8.14 64.12
N SER A 265 17.43 -8.23 64.12
CA SER A 265 18.20 -9.33 64.68
C SER A 265 18.41 -9.10 66.19
N THR A 266 18.10 -10.13 66.94
CA THR A 266 18.71 -10.44 68.23
C THR A 266 19.27 -11.85 68.17
#